data_505a2b91c5749c1ca7f1a962265bf006
#
_entry.id   505a2b91c5749c1ca7f1a962265bf006
#
_cell.length_a   1.000
_cell.length_b   1.000
_cell.length_c   1.000
_cell.angle_alpha   90.00
_cell.angle_beta   90.00
_cell.angle_gamma   90.00
#
_symmetry.space_group_name_H-M   'P 1'
#
loop_
_entity.id
_entity.type
_entity.pdbx_description
1 polymer ?
#
loop_
_entity_poly.entity_id
_entity_poly.type
_entity_poly.pdbx_seq_one_letter_code
_entity_poly.pdbx_strand_id
1 'polypeptide(L)'
;VVYGGEGVCRVEGVGTPSLPGMDKTRLYYTLAPLYRSGQVMTPVDTRVLMRPLLTGQEVQELIAQLDQLPEEQAESHNTRAIKDLYHQVVASYDCKRLAGLIKGVCRRRSWAIHHGRKVSQMDERYLRRAEDALYGELGAVLGLPREDVPAYIRQTWPKWPLF
;
A
#
# COMPACT_ATOMS: atom_id res chain seq x y z
N VAL A 1 -2.18 -10.88 7.08
CA VAL A 1 -1.19 -9.90 7.53
C VAL A 1 -0.74 -9.02 6.39
N VAL A 2 -0.29 -7.82 6.70
CA VAL A 2 0.53 -7.00 5.80
C VAL A 2 1.98 -7.27 6.14
N TYR A 3 2.76 -7.69 5.13
CA TYR A 3 4.18 -7.96 5.27
C TYR A 3 4.99 -7.02 4.38
N GLY A 4 6.00 -6.39 4.94
CA GLY A 4 6.80 -5.36 4.26
C GLY A 4 7.43 -5.87 2.97
N GLY A 5 7.27 -5.11 1.88
CA GLY A 5 7.72 -5.46 0.54
C GLY A 5 6.80 -6.37 -0.26
N GLU A 6 5.92 -7.14 0.41
CA GLU A 6 5.01 -8.10 -0.22
C GLU A 6 3.54 -7.65 -0.23
N GLY A 7 3.16 -6.78 0.71
CA GLY A 7 1.78 -6.37 0.90
C GLY A 7 0.97 -7.42 1.65
N VAL A 8 -0.28 -7.61 1.24
CA VAL A 8 -1.19 -8.56 1.91
C VAL A 8 -0.77 -9.98 1.65
N CYS A 9 -0.57 -10.73 2.73
CA CYS A 9 -0.24 -12.16 2.70
C CYS A 9 -1.16 -12.95 3.62
N ARG A 10 -1.47 -14.17 3.22
CA ARG A 10 -2.11 -15.16 4.09
C ARG A 10 -1.02 -15.94 4.82
N VAL A 11 -1.13 -16.07 6.12
CA VAL A 11 -0.27 -16.96 6.91
C VAL A 11 -0.76 -18.39 6.71
N GLU A 12 0.04 -19.20 6.04
CA GLU A 12 -0.30 -20.61 5.76
C GLU A 12 0.19 -21.56 6.84
N GLY A 13 1.22 -21.17 7.57
CA GLY A 13 1.76 -22.00 8.64
C GLY A 13 2.89 -21.36 9.40
N VAL A 14 3.24 -21.98 10.51
CA VAL A 14 4.39 -21.65 11.37
C VAL A 14 5.10 -22.96 11.67
N GLY A 15 6.41 -23.01 11.51
CA GLY A 15 7.17 -24.20 11.80
C GLY A 15 8.66 -24.07 11.46
N THR A 16 9.37 -25.17 11.64
CA THR A 16 10.77 -25.26 11.21
C THR A 16 10.86 -25.38 9.70
N PRO A 17 11.85 -24.74 9.05
CA PRO A 17 11.94 -24.77 7.60
C PRO A 17 12.36 -26.16 7.11
N SER A 18 11.76 -26.59 6.00
CA SER A 18 12.14 -27.83 5.30
C SER A 18 13.13 -27.60 4.15
N LEU A 19 13.38 -26.33 3.79
CA LEU A 19 14.25 -25.98 2.67
C LEU A 19 15.74 -26.06 3.06
N PRO A 20 16.61 -26.51 2.13
CA PRO A 20 18.05 -26.49 2.35
C PRO A 20 18.59 -25.08 2.57
N GLY A 21 19.57 -24.93 3.45
CA GLY A 21 20.23 -23.65 3.72
C GLY A 21 19.51 -22.73 4.70
N MET A 22 18.34 -23.09 5.19
CA MET A 22 17.64 -22.36 6.24
C MET A 22 18.01 -22.87 7.63
N ASP A 23 18.00 -21.97 8.62
CA ASP A 23 18.29 -22.33 10.02
C ASP A 23 17.12 -23.13 10.60
N LYS A 24 17.35 -24.43 10.80
CA LYS A 24 16.37 -25.40 11.33
C LYS A 24 16.10 -25.23 12.82
N THR A 25 16.83 -24.35 13.51
CA THR A 25 16.63 -24.06 14.94
C THR A 25 15.62 -22.94 15.18
N ARG A 26 15.23 -22.22 14.12
CA ARG A 26 14.29 -21.09 14.17
C ARG A 26 12.93 -21.48 13.62
N LEU A 27 11.88 -20.83 14.16
CA LEU A 27 10.55 -20.92 13.61
C LEU A 27 10.36 -19.87 12.49
N TYR A 28 9.65 -20.26 11.45
CA TYR A 28 9.33 -19.43 10.29
C TYR A 28 7.82 -19.40 10.04
N TYR A 29 7.33 -18.23 9.61
CA TYR A 29 6.05 -18.14 8.95
C TYR A 29 6.19 -18.54 7.48
N THR A 30 5.23 -19.28 6.97
CA THR A 30 5.02 -19.44 5.53
C THR A 30 3.90 -18.53 5.11
N LEU A 31 4.20 -17.57 4.24
CA LEU A 31 3.27 -16.54 3.78
C LEU A 31 2.96 -16.75 2.30
N ALA A 32 1.67 -16.68 1.96
CA ALA A 32 1.23 -16.66 0.56
C ALA A 32 0.77 -15.24 0.21
N PRO A 33 1.52 -14.50 -0.63
CA PRO A 33 1.06 -13.20 -1.12
C PRO A 33 -0.28 -13.32 -1.84
N LEU A 34 -1.20 -12.38 -1.56
CA LEU A 34 -2.56 -12.46 -2.09
C LEU A 34 -2.65 -12.10 -3.58
N TYR A 35 -1.76 -11.22 -4.04
CA TYR A 35 -1.81 -10.65 -5.39
C TYR A 35 -0.69 -11.10 -6.33
N ARG A 36 0.08 -12.08 -5.93
CA ARG A 36 1.06 -12.78 -6.78
C ARG A 36 1.20 -14.23 -6.37
N SER A 37 1.74 -15.04 -7.26
CA SER A 37 2.05 -16.45 -6.97
C SER A 37 3.31 -16.60 -6.14
N GLY A 38 3.44 -17.76 -5.52
CA GLY A 38 4.61 -18.15 -4.74
C GLY A 38 4.37 -18.08 -3.23
N GLN A 39 5.41 -18.40 -2.51
CA GLN A 39 5.45 -18.37 -1.04
C GLN A 39 6.67 -17.59 -0.57
N VAL A 40 6.53 -16.98 0.59
CA VAL A 40 7.61 -16.28 1.29
C VAL A 40 7.74 -16.91 2.67
N MET A 41 8.96 -17.26 3.05
CA MET A 41 9.26 -17.70 4.40
C MET A 41 10.02 -16.61 5.14
N THR A 42 9.57 -16.30 6.34
CA THR A 42 10.21 -15.29 7.19
C THR A 42 10.29 -15.77 8.62
N PRO A 43 11.39 -15.50 9.35
CA PRO A 43 11.47 -15.83 10.77
C PRO A 43 10.34 -15.19 11.57
N VAL A 44 9.84 -15.89 12.59
CA VAL A 44 8.77 -15.33 13.45
C VAL A 44 9.21 -14.10 14.23
N ASP A 45 10.52 -13.93 14.43
CA ASP A 45 11.14 -12.76 15.06
C ASP A 45 11.68 -11.76 14.03
N THR A 46 11.13 -11.75 12.81
CA THR A 46 11.52 -10.83 11.74
C THR A 46 11.43 -9.38 12.19
N ARG A 47 12.38 -8.55 11.72
CA ARG A 47 12.33 -7.09 11.88
C ARG A 47 11.63 -6.39 10.71
N VAL A 48 11.27 -7.12 9.68
CA VAL A 48 10.46 -6.61 8.57
C VAL A 48 9.06 -6.32 9.10
N LEU A 49 8.47 -5.22 8.64
CA LEU A 49 7.12 -4.85 9.01
C LEU A 49 6.16 -6.03 8.80
N MET A 50 5.47 -6.40 9.86
CA MET A 50 4.38 -7.36 9.81
C MET A 50 3.29 -6.91 10.78
N ARG A 51 2.07 -6.75 10.27
CA ARG A 51 0.92 -6.35 11.06
C ARG A 51 -0.37 -7.01 10.57
N PRO A 52 -1.41 -7.10 11.41
CA PRO A 52 -2.74 -7.49 10.94
C PRO A 52 -3.28 -6.50 9.91
N LEU A 53 -4.24 -6.93 9.10
CA LEU A 53 -5.01 -6.04 8.25
C LEU A 53 -5.86 -5.10 9.12
N LEU A 54 -6.26 -3.97 8.55
CA LEU A 54 -7.31 -3.16 9.13
C LEU A 54 -8.58 -4.01 9.32
N THR A 55 -9.34 -3.69 10.35
CA THR A 55 -10.69 -4.25 10.52
C THR A 55 -11.67 -3.63 9.52
N GLY A 56 -12.82 -4.27 9.32
CA GLY A 56 -13.87 -3.69 8.47
C GLY A 56 -14.33 -2.30 8.95
N GLN A 57 -14.41 -2.11 10.27
CA GLN A 57 -14.73 -0.80 10.85
C GLN A 57 -13.66 0.24 10.55
N GLU A 58 -12.39 -0.08 10.75
CA GLU A 58 -11.27 0.82 10.45
C GLU A 58 -11.23 1.21 8.97
N VAL A 59 -11.57 0.29 8.05
CA VAL A 59 -11.68 0.59 6.63
C VAL A 59 -12.82 1.58 6.36
N GLN A 60 -13.99 1.41 6.98
CA GLN A 60 -15.10 2.35 6.83
C GLN A 60 -14.76 3.73 7.40
N GLU A 61 -14.11 3.79 8.55
CA GLU A 61 -13.63 5.03 9.15
C GLU A 61 -12.60 5.73 8.26
N LEU A 62 -11.67 4.98 7.68
CA LEU A 62 -10.68 5.51 6.72
C LEU A 62 -11.38 6.12 5.51
N ILE A 63 -12.32 5.39 4.90
CA ILE A 63 -13.06 5.87 3.73
C ILE A 63 -13.85 7.13 4.07
N ALA A 64 -14.49 7.18 5.23
CA ALA A 64 -15.26 8.35 5.67
C ALA A 64 -14.42 9.63 5.83
N GLN A 65 -13.11 9.49 6.06
CA GLN A 65 -12.19 10.60 6.35
C GLN A 65 -11.29 10.97 5.17
N LEU A 66 -11.42 10.31 4.02
CA LEU A 66 -10.48 10.50 2.90
C LEU A 66 -10.34 11.94 2.43
N ASP A 67 -11.42 12.73 2.48
CA ASP A 67 -11.41 14.15 2.12
C ASP A 67 -10.55 14.98 3.07
N GLN A 68 -10.54 14.62 4.37
CA GLN A 68 -9.84 15.34 5.43
C GLN A 68 -8.38 14.94 5.58
N LEU A 69 -7.97 13.80 5.02
CA LEU A 69 -6.59 13.35 5.13
C LEU A 69 -5.65 14.31 4.41
N PRO A 70 -4.54 14.73 5.04
CA PRO A 70 -3.57 15.59 4.41
C PRO A 70 -2.90 14.88 3.24
N GLU A 71 -2.55 15.64 2.21
CA GLU A 71 -1.66 15.16 1.17
C GLU A 71 -0.23 15.04 1.71
N GLU A 72 0.48 14.00 1.31
CA GLU A 72 1.89 13.88 1.62
C GLU A 72 2.70 14.93 0.84
N GLN A 73 3.48 15.71 1.55
CA GLN A 73 4.31 16.78 0.98
C GLN A 73 5.76 16.64 1.44
N ALA A 74 6.69 16.74 0.49
CA ALA A 74 8.09 16.79 0.82
C ALA A 74 8.47 18.18 1.38
N GLU A 75 9.43 18.21 2.29
CA GLU A 75 9.98 19.46 2.85
C GLU A 75 10.64 20.36 1.80
N SER A 76 11.00 19.79 0.66
CA SER A 76 11.71 20.46 -0.43
C SER A 76 11.12 20.00 -1.78
N HIS A 77 11.14 20.90 -2.76
CA HIS A 77 10.79 20.57 -4.16
C HIS A 77 11.91 19.81 -4.92
N ASN A 78 12.97 19.44 -4.24
CA ASN A 78 14.05 18.64 -4.79
C ASN A 78 13.54 17.24 -5.13
N THR A 79 13.85 16.74 -6.32
CA THR A 79 13.44 15.42 -6.81
C THR A 79 13.84 14.28 -5.88
N ARG A 80 15.04 14.38 -5.27
CA ARG A 80 15.52 13.38 -4.32
C ARG A 80 14.65 13.36 -3.05
N ALA A 81 14.36 14.52 -2.48
CA ALA A 81 13.51 14.63 -1.29
C ALA A 81 12.10 14.08 -1.55
N ILE A 82 11.52 14.37 -2.72
CA ILE A 82 10.22 13.84 -3.13
C ILE A 82 10.26 12.31 -3.27
N LYS A 83 11.30 11.79 -3.91
CA LYS A 83 11.47 10.33 -4.07
C LYS A 83 11.64 9.63 -2.73
N ASP A 84 12.42 10.20 -1.81
CA ASP A 84 12.64 9.65 -0.48
C ASP A 84 11.33 9.62 0.32
N LEU A 85 10.52 10.69 0.25
CA LEU A 85 9.19 10.71 0.85
C LEU A 85 8.29 9.61 0.28
N TYR A 86 8.21 9.49 -1.03
CA TYR A 86 7.39 8.47 -1.67
C TYR A 86 7.80 7.06 -1.25
N HIS A 87 9.11 6.82 -1.22
CA HIS A 87 9.64 5.54 -0.78
C HIS A 87 9.25 5.23 0.67
N GLN A 88 9.40 6.21 1.57
CA GLN A 88 9.00 6.06 2.97
C GLN A 88 7.51 5.77 3.12
N VAL A 89 6.65 6.49 2.40
CA VAL A 89 5.20 6.30 2.47
C VAL A 89 4.80 4.92 1.99
N VAL A 90 5.30 4.49 0.85
CA VAL A 90 4.98 3.16 0.29
C VAL A 90 5.52 2.04 1.19
N ALA A 91 6.72 2.21 1.75
CA ALA A 91 7.32 1.23 2.65
C ALA A 91 6.62 1.15 4.02
N SER A 92 5.91 2.19 4.42
CA SER A 92 5.21 2.24 5.72
C SER A 92 3.97 1.36 5.77
N TYR A 93 3.33 1.09 4.63
CA TYR A 93 2.01 0.45 4.56
C TYR A 93 0.95 1.11 5.47
N ASP A 94 1.14 2.40 5.78
CA ASP A 94 0.16 3.20 6.49
C ASP A 94 -0.92 3.67 5.51
N CYS A 95 -2.14 3.16 5.66
CA CYS A 95 -3.23 3.41 4.73
C CYS A 95 -3.61 4.89 4.64
N LYS A 96 -3.51 5.66 5.72
CA LYS A 96 -3.77 7.11 5.71
C LYS A 96 -2.71 7.85 4.90
N ARG A 97 -1.45 7.52 5.10
CA ARG A 97 -0.34 8.09 4.33
C ARG A 97 -0.38 7.69 2.86
N LEU A 98 -0.70 6.42 2.57
CA LEU A 98 -0.90 5.95 1.19
C LEU A 98 -2.03 6.73 0.49
N ALA A 99 -3.15 6.94 1.16
CA ALA A 99 -4.25 7.76 0.62
C ALA A 99 -3.81 9.22 0.38
N GLY A 100 -3.07 9.81 1.31
CA GLY A 100 -2.51 11.15 1.17
C GLY A 100 -1.55 11.26 -0.01
N LEU A 101 -0.72 10.25 -0.25
CA LEU A 101 0.19 10.18 -1.40
C LEU A 101 -0.61 10.10 -2.71
N ILE A 102 -1.61 9.23 -2.79
CA ILE A 102 -2.47 9.07 -3.95
C ILE A 102 -3.15 10.41 -4.30
N LYS A 103 -3.76 11.07 -3.32
CA LYS A 103 -4.39 12.40 -3.50
C LYS A 103 -3.41 13.42 -4.09
N GLY A 104 -2.24 13.56 -3.48
CA GLY A 104 -1.24 14.54 -3.88
C GLY A 104 -0.68 14.29 -5.28
N VAL A 105 -0.38 13.03 -5.60
CA VAL A 105 0.13 12.65 -6.93
C VAL A 105 -0.96 12.85 -8.00
N CYS A 106 -2.18 12.42 -7.74
CA CYS A 106 -3.29 12.57 -8.69
C CYS A 106 -3.61 14.05 -8.96
N ARG A 107 -3.54 14.90 -7.94
CA ARG A 107 -3.72 16.34 -8.11
C ARG A 107 -2.63 16.96 -9.01
N ARG A 108 -1.36 16.62 -8.76
CA ARG A 108 -0.26 17.11 -9.62
C ARG A 108 -0.36 16.58 -11.05
N ARG A 109 -0.73 15.32 -11.21
CA ARG A 109 -0.96 14.70 -12.52
C ARG A 109 -2.07 15.42 -13.28
N SER A 110 -3.20 15.65 -12.64
CA SER A 110 -4.33 16.39 -13.21
C SER A 110 -3.92 17.80 -13.63
N TRP A 111 -3.18 18.49 -12.77
CA TRP A 111 -2.65 19.82 -13.08
C TRP A 111 -1.72 19.80 -14.30
N ALA A 112 -0.79 18.86 -14.38
CA ALA A 112 0.13 18.73 -15.50
C ALA A 112 -0.61 18.49 -16.82
N ILE A 113 -1.57 17.57 -16.81
CA ILE A 113 -2.41 17.28 -18.00
C ILE A 113 -3.16 18.53 -18.44
N HIS A 114 -3.81 19.23 -17.49
CA HIS A 114 -4.58 20.43 -17.79
C HIS A 114 -3.74 21.58 -18.38
N HIS A 115 -2.46 21.64 -18.00
CA HIS A 115 -1.51 22.64 -18.50
C HIS A 115 -0.64 22.14 -19.67
N GLY A 116 -0.96 21.00 -20.29
CA GLY A 116 -0.21 20.45 -21.42
C GLY A 116 1.23 20.05 -21.08
N ARG A 117 1.51 19.79 -19.80
CA ARG A 117 2.84 19.37 -19.33
C ARG A 117 2.94 17.84 -19.24
N LYS A 118 4.16 17.35 -19.37
CA LYS A 118 4.42 15.91 -19.18
C LYS A 118 4.17 15.49 -17.74
N VAL A 119 3.51 14.34 -17.57
CA VAL A 119 3.34 13.71 -16.26
C VAL A 119 4.67 13.09 -15.84
N SER A 120 5.03 13.23 -14.58
CA SER A 120 6.25 12.65 -14.03
C SER A 120 6.17 11.12 -14.00
N GLN A 121 7.16 10.44 -14.61
CA GLN A 121 7.24 8.98 -14.58
C GLN A 121 7.48 8.45 -13.15
N MET A 122 8.20 9.21 -12.33
CA MET A 122 8.38 8.89 -10.92
C MET A 122 7.05 8.92 -10.18
N ASP A 123 6.25 9.96 -10.39
CA ASP A 123 4.90 10.09 -9.82
C ASP A 123 4.03 8.90 -10.23
N GLU A 124 4.00 8.54 -11.52
CA GLU A 124 3.21 7.41 -12.01
C GLU A 124 3.63 6.07 -11.38
N ARG A 125 4.93 5.87 -11.21
CA ARG A 125 5.46 4.63 -10.61
C ARG A 125 5.05 4.51 -9.15
N TYR A 126 5.22 5.57 -8.36
CA TYR A 126 4.87 5.55 -6.95
C TYR A 126 3.37 5.59 -6.70
N LEU A 127 2.61 6.26 -7.58
CA LEU A 127 1.15 6.20 -7.54
C LEU A 127 0.67 4.76 -7.67
N ARG A 128 1.16 4.03 -8.67
CA ARG A 128 0.78 2.61 -8.86
C ARG A 128 1.11 1.76 -7.63
N ARG A 129 2.31 1.94 -7.07
CA ARG A 129 2.72 1.21 -5.86
C ARG A 129 1.85 1.56 -4.65
N ALA A 130 1.51 2.83 -4.48
CA ALA A 130 0.62 3.26 -3.39
C ALA A 130 -0.80 2.73 -3.57
N GLU A 131 -1.32 2.74 -4.77
CA GLU A 131 -2.62 2.17 -5.11
C GLU A 131 -2.65 0.65 -4.88
N ASP A 132 -1.65 -0.07 -5.34
CA ASP A 132 -1.53 -1.51 -5.11
C ASP A 132 -1.51 -1.84 -3.61
N ALA A 133 -0.78 -1.07 -2.81
CA ALA A 133 -0.70 -1.27 -1.37
C ALA A 133 -2.04 -0.95 -0.67
N LEU A 134 -2.63 0.21 -0.95
CA LEU A 134 -3.88 0.63 -0.32
C LEU A 134 -5.05 -0.23 -0.79
N TYR A 135 -5.26 -0.33 -2.08
CA TYR A 135 -6.40 -1.08 -2.63
C TYR A 135 -6.26 -2.58 -2.40
N GLY A 136 -5.02 -3.09 -2.33
CA GLY A 136 -4.77 -4.47 -1.95
C GLY A 136 -5.28 -4.80 -0.55
N GLU A 137 -4.98 -3.97 0.43
CA GLU A 137 -5.46 -4.17 1.81
C GLU A 137 -6.96 -3.94 1.94
N LEU A 138 -7.47 -2.83 1.41
CA LEU A 138 -8.91 -2.55 1.46
C LEU A 138 -9.72 -3.64 0.74
N GLY A 139 -9.26 -4.09 -0.41
CA GLY A 139 -9.92 -5.17 -1.16
C GLY A 139 -9.95 -6.47 -0.37
N ALA A 140 -8.85 -6.83 0.29
CA ALA A 140 -8.79 -8.03 1.13
C ALA A 140 -9.77 -7.96 2.31
N VAL A 141 -9.91 -6.80 2.95
CA VAL A 141 -10.85 -6.59 4.07
C VAL A 141 -12.31 -6.57 3.58
N LEU A 142 -12.58 -5.90 2.45
CA LEU A 142 -13.92 -5.74 1.89
C LEU A 142 -14.40 -6.98 1.12
N GLY A 143 -13.53 -7.94 0.83
CA GLY A 143 -13.87 -9.08 -0.02
C GLY A 143 -14.05 -8.71 -1.48
N LEU A 144 -13.36 -7.68 -1.98
CA LEU A 144 -13.41 -7.19 -3.35
C LEU A 144 -12.07 -7.40 -4.05
N PRO A 145 -12.06 -7.61 -5.38
CA PRO A 145 -10.84 -7.43 -6.18
C PRO A 145 -10.27 -6.03 -5.95
N ARG A 146 -8.95 -5.89 -5.88
CA ARG A 146 -8.34 -4.58 -5.61
C ARG A 146 -8.66 -3.54 -6.68
N GLU A 147 -8.86 -3.95 -7.92
CA GLU A 147 -9.27 -3.09 -9.04
C GLU A 147 -10.67 -2.51 -8.89
N ASP A 148 -11.52 -3.11 -8.06
CA ASP A 148 -12.87 -2.63 -7.79
C ASP A 148 -12.94 -1.68 -6.59
N VAL A 149 -11.87 -1.57 -5.80
CA VAL A 149 -11.82 -0.71 -4.61
C VAL A 149 -12.03 0.77 -4.95
N PRO A 150 -11.41 1.34 -5.99
CA PRO A 150 -11.67 2.74 -6.36
C PRO A 150 -13.15 3.02 -6.63
N ALA A 151 -13.86 2.12 -7.31
CA ALA A 151 -15.29 2.26 -7.56
C ALA A 151 -16.11 2.19 -6.26
N TYR A 152 -15.72 1.33 -5.33
CA TYR A 152 -16.33 1.25 -4.00
C TYR A 152 -16.16 2.57 -3.22
N ILE A 153 -14.96 3.14 -3.22
CA ILE A 153 -14.69 4.43 -2.56
C ILE A 153 -15.52 5.56 -3.21
N ARG A 154 -15.72 5.53 -4.52
CA ARG A 154 -16.50 6.54 -5.24
C ARG A 154 -17.99 6.52 -4.92
N GLN A 155 -18.50 5.52 -4.25
CA GLN A 155 -19.86 5.54 -3.71
C GLN A 155 -20.00 6.61 -2.62
N THR A 156 -18.93 6.86 -1.84
CA THR A 156 -18.88 7.94 -0.83
C THR A 156 -18.27 9.22 -1.41
N TRP A 157 -17.21 9.09 -2.19
CA TRP A 157 -16.44 10.19 -2.77
C TRP A 157 -16.39 10.09 -4.30
N PRO A 158 -17.40 10.61 -5.03
CA PRO A 158 -17.54 10.40 -6.48
C PRO A 158 -16.33 10.83 -7.32
N LYS A 159 -15.54 11.78 -6.81
CA LYS A 159 -14.35 12.26 -7.51
C LYS A 159 -13.05 11.60 -7.04
N TRP A 160 -13.10 10.65 -6.10
CA TRP A 160 -11.88 9.99 -5.63
C TRP A 160 -10.99 9.57 -6.80
N PRO A 161 -9.67 9.84 -6.75
CA PRO A 161 -8.90 10.45 -5.65
C PRO A 161 -8.75 12.00 -5.73
N LEU A 162 -9.51 12.64 -6.56
CA LEU A 162 -9.59 14.11 -6.67
C LEU A 162 -10.78 14.61 -5.85
N PHE A 163 -10.60 15.68 -5.10
CA PHE A 163 -11.62 16.30 -4.26
C PHE A 163 -11.88 17.74 -4.69
#